data_502d3e8f54b2acb4782d0663e9615068
#
_entry.id   502d3e8f54b2acb4782d0663e9615068
#
_cell.length_a   1.000
_cell.length_b   1.000
_cell.length_c   1.000
_cell.angle_alpha   90.00
_cell.angle_beta   90.00
_cell.angle_gamma   90.00
#
_symmetry.space_group_name_H-M   'P 1'
#
loop_
_entity.id
_entity.type
_entity.pdbx_description
1 polymer ?
#
loop_
_entity_poly.entity_id
_entity_poly.type
_entity_poly.pdbx_seq_one_letter_code
_entity_poly.pdbx_strand_id
1 'polypeptide(L)'
;TQMSCGIIGLGKMGYNLALNIQKNNDIHVYNRSPKRVQELVKQSPGIHGHESICEMLSAMESPRTVITMLPHGEATDAAIQHMVKTLSPADTIIDCSNEHYRTSRNRGAYCGSRQINYLGAGVSGGAMGALNGPSVMIGGNLLTFENNKNFLESFCKNVTYMGSGYGDGHYTKMVHNGIEYGMLQGMADVFTYCNQDQRLMMDVLDGVMGTEIDGYITNCAYEVLNRYEIYKISDVAEMNSTGLWC
;
A
#
# COMPACT_ATOMS: atom_id res chain seq x y z
N THR A 1 -6.28 -12.88 -19.99
CA THR A 1 -7.29 -11.82 -20.22
C THR A 1 -6.89 -10.67 -19.35
N GLN A 2 -6.70 -9.49 -19.92
CA GLN A 2 -6.39 -8.24 -19.20
C GLN A 2 -7.59 -7.92 -18.29
N MET A 3 -7.34 -7.69 -17.00
CA MET A 3 -8.39 -7.39 -16.04
C MET A 3 -8.57 -5.87 -15.94
N SER A 4 -9.81 -5.39 -15.92
CA SER A 4 -10.10 -3.98 -15.68
C SER A 4 -10.23 -3.73 -14.20
N CYS A 5 -9.52 -2.72 -13.69
CA CYS A 5 -9.59 -2.35 -12.27
C CYS A 5 -9.65 -0.83 -12.06
N GLY A 6 -10.23 -0.42 -10.93
CA GLY A 6 -10.27 0.96 -10.49
C GLY A 6 -9.28 1.24 -9.37
N ILE A 7 -8.65 2.44 -9.36
CA ILE A 7 -7.90 2.94 -8.21
C ILE A 7 -8.48 4.27 -7.75
N ILE A 8 -8.78 4.36 -6.47
CA ILE A 8 -9.21 5.58 -5.80
C ILE A 8 -8.11 6.04 -4.87
N GLY A 9 -7.57 7.24 -5.15
CA GLY A 9 -6.49 7.85 -4.37
C GLY A 9 -5.13 7.74 -5.06
N LEU A 10 -4.62 8.90 -5.52
CA LEU A 10 -3.34 9.04 -6.22
C LEU A 10 -2.31 9.81 -5.38
N GLY A 11 -2.17 9.42 -4.11
CA GLY A 11 -1.04 9.82 -3.28
C GLY A 11 0.26 9.19 -3.79
N LYS A 12 1.39 9.30 -3.06
CA LYS A 12 2.68 8.71 -3.47
C LYS A 12 2.54 7.21 -3.80
N MET A 13 1.83 6.46 -2.96
CA MET A 13 1.62 5.02 -3.17
C MET A 13 0.68 4.74 -4.34
N GLY A 14 -0.52 5.34 -4.35
CA GLY A 14 -1.54 5.06 -5.37
C GLY A 14 -1.12 5.47 -6.78
N TYR A 15 -0.38 6.56 -6.92
CA TYR A 15 0.18 6.99 -8.20
C TYR A 15 1.15 5.95 -8.78
N ASN A 16 2.10 5.50 -7.96
CA ASN A 16 3.07 4.49 -8.36
C ASN A 16 2.43 3.11 -8.60
N LEU A 17 1.43 2.76 -7.78
CA LEU A 17 0.68 1.53 -7.96
C LEU A 17 -0.09 1.53 -9.28
N ALA A 18 -0.70 2.66 -9.66
CA ALA A 18 -1.37 2.82 -10.95
C ALA A 18 -0.40 2.61 -12.13
N LEU A 19 0.79 3.21 -12.07
CA LEU A 19 1.86 3.00 -13.06
C LEU A 19 2.35 1.55 -13.13
N ASN A 20 2.31 0.82 -12.02
CA ASN A 20 2.69 -0.58 -11.99
C ASN A 20 1.60 -1.47 -12.58
N ILE A 21 0.36 -1.31 -12.15
CA ILE A 21 -0.78 -2.14 -12.56
C ILE A 21 -1.04 -2.03 -14.07
N GLN A 22 -0.95 -0.82 -14.64
CA GLN A 22 -1.20 -0.60 -16.07
C GLN A 22 -0.29 -1.37 -17.00
N LYS A 23 0.86 -1.90 -16.53
CA LYS A 23 1.77 -2.69 -17.36
C LYS A 23 1.11 -3.96 -17.88
N ASN A 24 0.15 -4.51 -17.12
CA ASN A 24 -0.49 -5.79 -17.42
C ASN A 24 -2.02 -5.74 -17.39
N ASN A 25 -2.62 -4.62 -16.95
CA ASN A 25 -4.06 -4.51 -16.74
C ASN A 25 -4.62 -3.21 -17.32
N ASP A 26 -5.91 -3.20 -17.62
CA ASP A 26 -6.67 -1.99 -17.93
C ASP A 26 -7.03 -1.28 -16.62
N ILE A 27 -6.75 0.04 -16.55
CA ILE A 27 -6.83 0.76 -15.28
C ILE A 27 -7.59 2.07 -15.39
N HIS A 28 -8.57 2.21 -14.50
CA HIS A 28 -9.37 3.41 -14.28
C HIS A 28 -8.96 4.10 -12.98
N VAL A 29 -8.78 5.39 -12.99
CA VAL A 29 -8.31 6.11 -11.81
C VAL A 29 -9.19 7.30 -11.46
N TYR A 30 -9.37 7.51 -10.16
CA TYR A 30 -10.00 8.70 -9.62
C TYR A 30 -9.19 9.25 -8.45
N ASN A 31 -9.11 10.57 -8.37
CA ASN A 31 -8.55 11.26 -7.21
C ASN A 31 -9.30 12.57 -6.96
N ARG A 32 -9.49 12.94 -5.70
CA ARG A 32 -10.17 14.19 -5.31
C ARG A 32 -9.56 15.44 -5.97
N SER A 33 -8.23 15.48 -6.15
CA SER A 33 -7.54 16.52 -6.91
C SER A 33 -7.43 16.11 -8.37
N PRO A 34 -8.12 16.76 -9.32
CA PRO A 34 -8.05 16.43 -10.75
C PRO A 34 -6.65 16.56 -11.33
N LYS A 35 -5.83 17.46 -10.80
CA LYS A 35 -4.45 17.66 -11.25
C LYS A 35 -3.64 16.38 -11.23
N ARG A 36 -3.78 15.56 -10.17
CA ARG A 36 -3.09 14.26 -10.04
C ARG A 36 -3.51 13.26 -11.12
N VAL A 37 -4.80 13.24 -11.47
CA VAL A 37 -5.33 12.41 -12.55
C VAL A 37 -4.73 12.84 -13.88
N GLN A 38 -4.76 14.16 -14.18
CA GLN A 38 -4.22 14.73 -15.42
C GLN A 38 -2.71 14.46 -15.57
N GLU A 39 -1.93 14.63 -14.50
CA GLU A 39 -0.50 14.33 -14.48
C GLU A 39 -0.24 12.86 -14.83
N LEU A 40 -0.99 11.94 -14.21
CA LEU A 40 -0.84 10.50 -14.40
C LEU A 40 -1.21 10.07 -15.83
N VAL A 41 -2.35 10.53 -16.34
CA VAL A 41 -2.81 10.24 -17.71
C VAL A 41 -1.84 10.81 -18.74
N LYS A 42 -1.30 12.02 -18.50
CA LYS A 42 -0.28 12.61 -19.39
C LYS A 42 1.00 11.78 -19.42
N GLN A 43 1.43 11.26 -18.27
CA GLN A 43 2.61 10.40 -18.16
C GLN A 43 2.37 9.03 -18.79
N SER A 44 1.15 8.53 -18.71
CA SER A 44 0.77 7.18 -19.10
C SER A 44 -0.61 7.15 -19.76
N PRO A 45 -0.66 7.40 -21.09
CA PRO A 45 -1.93 7.57 -21.83
C PRO A 45 -2.84 6.31 -21.86
N GLY A 46 -2.34 5.15 -21.45
CA GLY A 46 -3.14 3.93 -21.28
C GLY A 46 -3.97 3.88 -19.99
N ILE A 47 -3.89 4.91 -19.14
CA ILE A 47 -4.67 5.02 -17.91
C ILE A 47 -5.91 5.87 -18.17
N HIS A 48 -7.09 5.36 -17.78
CA HIS A 48 -8.37 6.05 -17.91
C HIS A 48 -8.63 6.93 -16.67
N GLY A 49 -8.53 8.25 -16.83
CA GLY A 49 -8.80 9.20 -15.77
C GLY A 49 -10.26 9.61 -15.70
N HIS A 50 -10.82 9.76 -14.50
CA HIS A 50 -12.22 10.11 -14.27
C HIS A 50 -12.37 11.28 -13.29
N GLU A 51 -13.45 12.03 -13.45
CA GLU A 51 -13.76 13.20 -12.61
C GLU A 51 -14.56 12.83 -11.34
N SER A 52 -15.15 11.63 -11.31
CA SER A 52 -15.89 11.13 -10.17
C SER A 52 -15.79 9.62 -10.01
N ILE A 53 -16.04 9.12 -8.78
CA ILE A 53 -16.14 7.67 -8.49
C ILE A 53 -17.26 7.04 -9.32
N CYS A 54 -18.41 7.71 -9.46
CA CYS A 54 -19.54 7.19 -10.24
C CYS A 54 -19.18 7.02 -11.71
N GLU A 55 -18.54 8.02 -12.30
CA GLU A 55 -18.07 7.97 -13.70
C GLU A 55 -17.10 6.81 -13.89
N MET A 56 -16.09 6.70 -13.00
CA MET A 56 -15.11 5.60 -13.04
C MET A 56 -15.80 4.25 -12.98
N LEU A 57 -16.71 4.03 -12.03
CA LEU A 57 -17.41 2.76 -11.88
C LEU A 57 -18.33 2.45 -13.06
N SER A 58 -18.94 3.47 -13.68
CA SER A 58 -19.80 3.29 -14.85
C SER A 58 -19.03 2.94 -16.12
N ALA A 59 -17.75 3.34 -16.20
CA ALA A 59 -16.87 3.00 -17.32
C ALA A 59 -16.25 1.59 -17.21
N MET A 60 -16.35 0.94 -16.05
CA MET A 60 -15.80 -0.39 -15.80
C MET A 60 -16.84 -1.48 -16.01
N GLU A 61 -16.43 -2.61 -16.59
CA GLU A 61 -17.27 -3.79 -16.72
C GLU A 61 -17.36 -4.57 -15.40
N SER A 62 -18.56 -5.12 -15.08
CA SER A 62 -18.75 -5.98 -13.90
C SER A 62 -18.37 -7.44 -14.22
N PRO A 63 -17.78 -8.19 -13.28
CA PRO A 63 -17.49 -7.80 -11.90
C PRO A 63 -16.28 -6.87 -11.79
N ARG A 64 -16.46 -5.76 -11.08
CA ARG A 64 -15.43 -4.73 -10.88
C ARG A 64 -14.53 -5.05 -9.72
N THR A 65 -13.25 -4.74 -9.85
CA THR A 65 -12.32 -4.72 -8.71
C THR A 65 -11.80 -3.30 -8.52
N VAL A 66 -12.00 -2.73 -7.33
CA VAL A 66 -11.60 -1.36 -7.00
C VAL A 66 -10.65 -1.36 -5.82
N ILE A 67 -9.46 -0.78 -6.03
CA ILE A 67 -8.46 -0.57 -4.99
C ILE A 67 -8.66 0.82 -4.37
N THR A 68 -8.75 0.92 -3.04
CA THR A 68 -8.65 2.18 -2.32
C THR A 68 -7.23 2.36 -1.78
N MET A 69 -6.57 3.46 -2.17
CA MET A 69 -5.26 3.87 -1.67
C MET A 69 -5.37 5.28 -1.06
N LEU A 70 -6.19 5.40 -0.05
CA LEU A 70 -6.58 6.65 0.60
C LEU A 70 -5.98 6.74 2.01
N PRO A 71 -5.92 7.94 2.60
CA PRO A 71 -5.64 8.10 4.02
C PRO A 71 -6.65 7.30 4.87
N HIS A 72 -6.17 6.75 6.01
CA HIS A 72 -7.05 6.08 6.97
C HIS A 72 -8.21 6.97 7.45
N GLY A 73 -9.24 6.36 8.03
CA GLY A 73 -10.38 7.05 8.64
C GLY A 73 -11.39 7.56 7.62
N GLU A 74 -11.93 8.75 7.85
CA GLU A 74 -13.11 9.31 7.16
C GLU A 74 -13.02 9.34 5.64
N ALA A 75 -11.82 9.61 5.07
CA ALA A 75 -11.66 9.67 3.61
C ALA A 75 -11.94 8.33 2.95
N THR A 76 -11.45 7.24 3.54
CA THR A 76 -11.70 5.88 3.06
C THR A 76 -13.14 5.46 3.34
N ASP A 77 -13.69 5.79 4.51
CA ASP A 77 -15.09 5.50 4.85
C ASP A 77 -16.05 6.14 3.86
N ALA A 78 -15.85 7.43 3.57
CA ALA A 78 -16.68 8.16 2.61
C ALA A 78 -16.59 7.57 1.19
N ALA A 79 -15.40 7.18 0.75
CA ALA A 79 -15.20 6.55 -0.56
C ALA A 79 -15.92 5.20 -0.63
N ILE A 80 -15.78 4.34 0.39
CA ILE A 80 -16.46 3.04 0.45
C ILE A 80 -17.99 3.23 0.47
N GLN A 81 -18.51 4.13 1.30
CA GLN A 81 -19.94 4.44 1.35
C GLN A 81 -20.48 4.95 0.01
N HIS A 82 -19.68 5.69 -0.73
CA HIS A 82 -20.04 6.18 -2.06
C HIS A 82 -20.04 5.03 -3.08
N MET A 83 -19.00 4.20 -3.11
CA MET A 83 -18.87 3.07 -4.03
C MET A 83 -19.99 2.06 -3.86
N VAL A 84 -20.34 1.71 -2.62
CA VAL A 84 -21.38 0.71 -2.30
C VAL A 84 -22.76 1.07 -2.83
N LYS A 85 -23.03 2.36 -3.14
CA LYS A 85 -24.29 2.79 -3.78
C LYS A 85 -24.35 2.45 -5.28
N THR A 86 -23.19 2.25 -5.93
CA THR A 86 -23.06 2.03 -7.38
C THR A 86 -22.56 0.64 -7.72
N LEU A 87 -21.80 0.01 -6.83
CA LEU A 87 -21.30 -1.35 -7.00
C LEU A 87 -22.43 -2.36 -6.95
N SER A 88 -22.26 -3.46 -7.68
CA SER A 88 -23.20 -4.58 -7.77
C SER A 88 -22.69 -5.79 -6.96
N PRO A 89 -23.54 -6.74 -6.62
CA PRO A 89 -23.09 -8.02 -6.07
C PRO A 89 -22.01 -8.65 -6.96
N ALA A 90 -21.00 -9.25 -6.32
CA ALA A 90 -19.77 -9.79 -6.91
C ALA A 90 -18.67 -8.76 -7.24
N ASP A 91 -18.95 -7.45 -7.27
CA ASP A 91 -17.87 -6.46 -7.30
C ASP A 91 -17.01 -6.53 -6.01
N THR A 92 -15.76 -6.20 -6.10
CA THR A 92 -14.78 -6.32 -5.00
C THR A 92 -14.13 -4.98 -4.68
N ILE A 93 -14.09 -4.62 -3.41
CA ILE A 93 -13.26 -3.54 -2.88
C ILE A 93 -12.02 -4.16 -2.23
N ILE A 94 -10.83 -3.74 -2.65
CA ILE A 94 -9.56 -4.07 -2.01
C ILE A 94 -9.08 -2.80 -1.28
N ASP A 95 -9.22 -2.80 0.04
CA ASP A 95 -8.86 -1.65 0.87
C ASP A 95 -7.37 -1.72 1.23
N CYS A 96 -6.58 -0.91 0.53
CA CYS A 96 -5.14 -0.74 0.71
C CYS A 96 -4.78 0.51 1.56
N SER A 97 -5.75 1.11 2.25
CA SER A 97 -5.45 2.17 3.23
C SER A 97 -4.59 1.61 4.37
N ASN A 98 -3.74 2.45 4.97
CA ASN A 98 -3.01 2.03 6.17
C ASN A 98 -3.93 2.20 7.38
N GLU A 99 -4.82 1.23 7.62
CA GLU A 99 -5.92 1.35 8.57
C GLU A 99 -5.76 0.41 9.77
N HIS A 100 -6.39 0.78 10.88
CA HIS A 100 -6.49 -0.11 12.03
C HIS A 100 -7.41 -1.30 11.71
N TYR A 101 -6.97 -2.53 12.00
CA TYR A 101 -7.66 -3.77 11.62
C TYR A 101 -9.12 -3.87 12.08
N ARG A 102 -9.50 -3.23 13.21
CA ARG A 102 -10.89 -3.18 13.70
C ARG A 102 -11.79 -2.37 12.79
N THR A 103 -11.27 -1.24 12.27
CA THR A 103 -12.01 -0.41 11.30
C THR A 103 -12.23 -1.19 10.00
N SER A 104 -11.21 -1.92 9.53
CA SER A 104 -11.34 -2.78 8.34
C SER A 104 -12.38 -3.89 8.52
N ARG A 105 -12.48 -4.48 9.72
CA ARG A 105 -13.56 -5.44 10.04
C ARG A 105 -14.95 -4.81 9.90
N ASN A 106 -15.13 -3.59 10.40
CA ASN A 106 -16.39 -2.86 10.29
C ASN A 106 -16.73 -2.53 8.83
N ARG A 107 -15.76 -2.07 8.04
CA ARG A 107 -15.91 -1.82 6.60
C ARG A 107 -16.31 -3.07 5.85
N GLY A 108 -15.63 -4.18 6.11
CA GLY A 108 -15.94 -5.46 5.48
C GLY A 108 -17.34 -5.96 5.83
N ALA A 109 -17.75 -5.84 7.09
CA ALA A 109 -19.11 -6.17 7.51
C ALA A 109 -20.15 -5.27 6.82
N TYR A 110 -19.87 -3.98 6.71
CA TYR A 110 -20.72 -3.03 5.99
C TYR A 110 -20.85 -3.37 4.50
N CYS A 111 -19.75 -3.68 3.81
CA CYS A 111 -19.78 -4.12 2.40
C CYS A 111 -20.54 -5.44 2.25
N GLY A 112 -20.25 -6.41 3.10
CA GLY A 112 -20.91 -7.73 3.09
C GLY A 112 -22.43 -7.64 3.28
N SER A 113 -22.93 -6.73 4.12
CA SER A 113 -24.37 -6.48 4.30
C SER A 113 -25.06 -5.99 3.02
N ARG A 114 -24.30 -5.58 2.02
CA ARG A 114 -24.76 -5.11 0.70
C ARG A 114 -24.33 -6.04 -0.43
N GLN A 115 -23.86 -7.24 -0.08
CA GLN A 115 -23.38 -8.25 -1.04
C GLN A 115 -22.16 -7.80 -1.87
N ILE A 116 -21.41 -6.80 -1.41
CA ILE A 116 -20.16 -6.36 -2.01
C ILE A 116 -19.00 -7.09 -1.33
N ASN A 117 -18.12 -7.66 -2.13
CA ASN A 117 -16.92 -8.30 -1.64
C ASN A 117 -15.93 -7.26 -1.09
N TYR A 118 -15.26 -7.60 0.00
CA TYR A 118 -14.25 -6.75 0.61
C TYR A 118 -13.02 -7.57 1.02
N LEU A 119 -11.86 -7.07 0.67
CA LEU A 119 -10.55 -7.57 1.09
C LEU A 119 -9.79 -6.43 1.77
N GLY A 120 -9.39 -6.64 3.04
CA GLY A 120 -8.51 -5.71 3.74
C GLY A 120 -7.06 -6.05 3.44
N ALA A 121 -6.32 -5.10 2.85
CA ALA A 121 -4.98 -5.33 2.34
C ALA A 121 -3.92 -4.47 3.06
N GLY A 122 -3.05 -5.10 3.82
CA GLY A 122 -1.82 -4.47 4.29
C GLY A 122 -0.79 -4.42 3.16
N VAL A 123 -0.31 -3.22 2.82
CA VAL A 123 0.65 -3.02 1.73
C VAL A 123 2.02 -2.61 2.27
N SER A 124 3.07 -3.26 1.82
CA SER A 124 4.45 -2.98 2.19
C SER A 124 5.34 -2.74 0.98
N GLY A 125 6.41 -1.94 1.16
CA GLY A 125 7.41 -1.63 0.13
C GLY A 125 7.53 -0.13 -0.20
N GLY A 126 6.76 0.75 0.44
CA GLY A 126 6.80 2.19 0.18
C GLY A 126 6.48 2.56 -1.27
N ALA A 127 6.78 3.79 -1.67
CA ALA A 127 6.49 4.29 -3.01
C ALA A 127 7.22 3.50 -4.12
N MET A 128 8.45 3.08 -3.86
CA MET A 128 9.25 2.30 -4.81
C MET A 128 8.74 0.86 -4.93
N GLY A 129 8.31 0.26 -3.81
CA GLY A 129 7.65 -1.04 -3.84
C GLY A 129 6.33 -0.98 -4.60
N ALA A 130 5.52 0.06 -4.42
CA ALA A 130 4.29 0.24 -5.19
C ALA A 130 4.55 0.27 -6.71
N LEU A 131 5.66 0.89 -7.15
CA LEU A 131 6.05 0.96 -8.56
C LEU A 131 6.61 -0.35 -9.12
N ASN A 132 7.36 -1.10 -8.31
CA ASN A 132 8.18 -2.24 -8.75
C ASN A 132 7.67 -3.60 -8.25
N GLY A 133 6.57 -3.64 -7.54
CA GLY A 133 5.94 -4.82 -6.99
C GLY A 133 5.89 -4.80 -5.46
N PRO A 134 4.79 -4.35 -4.86
CA PRO A 134 4.61 -4.35 -3.42
C PRO A 134 4.43 -5.78 -2.88
N SER A 135 4.65 -5.95 -1.58
CA SER A 135 4.16 -7.12 -0.84
C SER A 135 2.82 -6.79 -0.21
N VAL A 136 1.83 -7.67 -0.39
CA VAL A 136 0.48 -7.47 0.13
C VAL A 136 0.04 -8.63 1.02
N MET A 137 -0.59 -8.29 2.13
CA MET A 137 -1.14 -9.19 3.12
C MET A 137 -2.66 -9.04 3.10
N ILE A 138 -3.38 -10.07 2.70
CA ILE A 138 -4.83 -9.99 2.39
C ILE A 138 -5.64 -10.73 3.45
N GLY A 139 -6.62 -10.02 4.02
CA GLY A 139 -7.66 -10.61 4.88
C GLY A 139 -9.04 -10.47 4.25
N GLY A 140 -9.89 -11.47 4.44
CA GLY A 140 -11.26 -11.50 3.93
C GLY A 140 -11.70 -12.88 3.45
N ASN A 141 -12.83 -12.95 2.76
CA ASN A 141 -13.34 -14.23 2.26
C ASN A 141 -12.35 -14.92 1.32
N LEU A 142 -12.06 -16.20 1.56
CA LEU A 142 -11.08 -16.97 0.78
C LEU A 142 -11.45 -17.05 -0.71
N LEU A 143 -12.71 -17.28 -1.03
CA LEU A 143 -13.14 -17.36 -2.44
C LEU A 143 -12.95 -16.01 -3.14
N THR A 144 -13.26 -14.90 -2.45
CA THR A 144 -12.99 -13.55 -2.98
C THR A 144 -11.51 -13.32 -3.21
N PHE A 145 -10.65 -13.77 -2.28
CA PHE A 145 -9.20 -13.72 -2.44
C PHE A 145 -8.75 -14.53 -3.66
N GLU A 146 -9.15 -15.79 -3.77
CA GLU A 146 -8.75 -16.67 -4.90
C GLU A 146 -9.19 -16.11 -6.26
N ASN A 147 -10.38 -15.51 -6.33
CA ASN A 147 -10.87 -14.85 -7.56
C ASN A 147 -10.04 -13.63 -7.97
N ASN A 148 -9.37 -12.95 -7.01
CA ASN A 148 -8.54 -11.78 -7.28
C ASN A 148 -7.03 -12.08 -7.24
N LYS A 149 -6.62 -13.29 -6.90
CA LYS A 149 -5.22 -13.67 -6.70
C LYS A 149 -4.36 -13.42 -7.94
N ASN A 150 -4.77 -13.91 -9.09
CA ASN A 150 -4.03 -13.72 -10.34
C ASN A 150 -3.88 -12.23 -10.71
N PHE A 151 -4.90 -11.42 -10.43
CA PHE A 151 -4.82 -9.98 -10.60
C PHE A 151 -3.78 -9.37 -9.66
N LEU A 152 -3.82 -9.70 -8.37
CA LEU A 152 -2.85 -9.22 -7.39
C LEU A 152 -1.42 -9.65 -7.75
N GLU A 153 -1.21 -10.90 -8.15
CA GLU A 153 0.09 -11.43 -8.57
C GLU A 153 0.64 -10.79 -9.86
N SER A 154 -0.22 -10.17 -10.68
CA SER A 154 0.21 -9.49 -11.91
C SER A 154 1.02 -8.21 -11.67
N PHE A 155 0.95 -7.63 -10.46
CA PHE A 155 1.65 -6.40 -10.10
C PHE A 155 2.32 -6.42 -8.72
N CYS A 156 2.04 -7.42 -7.88
CA CYS A 156 2.68 -7.59 -6.57
C CYS A 156 3.82 -8.59 -6.64
N LYS A 157 4.89 -8.32 -5.90
CA LYS A 157 6.01 -9.26 -5.74
C LYS A 157 5.63 -10.44 -4.85
N ASN A 158 4.88 -10.16 -3.78
CA ASN A 158 4.38 -11.17 -2.85
C ASN A 158 2.91 -10.90 -2.53
N VAL A 159 2.10 -11.96 -2.58
CA VAL A 159 0.68 -11.94 -2.23
C VAL A 159 0.44 -13.04 -1.22
N THR A 160 0.03 -12.68 -0.01
CA THR A 160 -0.17 -13.65 1.07
C THR A 160 -1.55 -13.52 1.69
N TYR A 161 -2.29 -14.61 1.73
CA TYR A 161 -3.56 -14.69 2.44
C TYR A 161 -3.33 -14.86 3.94
N MET A 162 -3.91 -13.98 4.76
CA MET A 162 -3.69 -13.91 6.20
C MET A 162 -4.83 -14.50 7.03
N GLY A 163 -6.00 -14.72 6.42
CA GLY A 163 -7.14 -15.27 7.13
C GLY A 163 -8.48 -14.73 6.64
N SER A 164 -9.57 -15.33 7.15
CA SER A 164 -10.94 -15.02 6.70
C SER A 164 -11.52 -13.72 7.30
N GLY A 165 -10.87 -13.14 8.29
CA GLY A 165 -11.29 -11.88 8.88
C GLY A 165 -10.94 -10.70 7.97
N TYR A 166 -11.89 -9.79 7.74
CA TYR A 166 -11.70 -8.61 6.90
C TYR A 166 -10.54 -7.70 7.34
N GLY A 167 -10.14 -7.78 8.62
CA GLY A 167 -9.05 -7.00 9.20
C GLY A 167 -7.71 -7.73 9.25
N ASP A 168 -7.63 -9.01 8.85
CA ASP A 168 -6.43 -9.82 9.12
C ASP A 168 -5.21 -9.36 8.32
N GLY A 169 -5.40 -8.82 7.11
CA GLY A 169 -4.33 -8.21 6.33
C GLY A 169 -3.76 -6.94 7.00
N HIS A 170 -4.64 -6.06 7.48
CA HIS A 170 -4.22 -4.85 8.20
C HIS A 170 -3.60 -5.17 9.57
N TYR A 171 -4.12 -6.18 10.27
CA TYR A 171 -3.50 -6.66 11.51
C TYR A 171 -2.07 -7.15 11.26
N THR A 172 -1.87 -7.95 10.22
CA THR A 172 -0.53 -8.43 9.85
C THR A 172 0.40 -7.28 9.48
N LYS A 173 -0.11 -6.27 8.73
CA LYS A 173 0.69 -5.07 8.41
C LYS A 173 1.04 -4.27 9.68
N MET A 174 0.15 -4.18 10.64
CA MET A 174 0.43 -3.54 11.94
C MET A 174 1.56 -4.26 12.67
N VAL A 175 1.52 -5.61 12.74
CA VAL A 175 2.59 -6.42 13.35
C VAL A 175 3.91 -6.25 12.58
N HIS A 176 3.86 -6.29 11.25
CA HIS A 176 5.01 -6.02 10.39
C HIS A 176 5.65 -4.65 10.70
N ASN A 177 4.84 -3.61 10.81
CA ASN A 177 5.34 -2.27 11.16
C ASN A 177 5.97 -2.26 12.57
N GLY A 178 5.37 -2.98 13.54
CA GLY A 178 5.96 -3.09 14.88
C GLY A 178 7.36 -3.71 14.85
N ILE A 179 7.58 -4.75 14.04
CA ILE A 179 8.90 -5.36 13.83
C ILE A 179 9.83 -4.37 13.15
N GLU A 180 9.39 -3.71 12.07
CA GLU A 180 10.17 -2.73 11.32
C GLU A 180 10.63 -1.58 12.21
N TYR A 181 9.73 -1.01 13.03
CA TYR A 181 10.09 0.04 13.99
C TYR A 181 11.01 -0.44 15.10
N GLY A 182 10.86 -1.68 15.57
CA GLY A 182 11.80 -2.29 16.52
C GLY A 182 13.21 -2.39 15.95
N MET A 183 13.34 -2.77 14.69
CA MET A 183 14.63 -2.80 13.98
C MET A 183 15.22 -1.39 13.81
N LEU A 184 14.40 -0.42 13.40
CA LEU A 184 14.82 0.99 13.26
C LEU A 184 15.25 1.57 14.61
N GLN A 185 14.54 1.25 15.71
CA GLN A 185 14.94 1.69 17.05
C GLN A 185 16.29 1.08 17.45
N GLY A 186 16.51 -0.20 17.20
CA GLY A 186 17.81 -0.82 17.45
C GLY A 186 18.96 -0.13 16.71
N MET A 187 18.74 0.27 15.44
CA MET A 187 19.72 1.04 14.69
C MET A 187 19.93 2.45 15.27
N ALA A 188 18.85 3.10 15.75
CA ALA A 188 18.91 4.37 16.44
C ALA A 188 19.77 4.31 17.70
N ASP A 189 19.61 3.26 18.47
CA ASP A 189 20.36 3.02 19.70
C ASP A 189 21.85 2.81 19.39
N VAL A 190 22.18 2.04 18.34
CA VAL A 190 23.57 1.87 17.87
C VAL A 190 24.16 3.19 17.40
N PHE A 191 23.42 4.00 16.64
CA PHE A 191 23.88 5.33 16.21
C PHE A 191 24.17 6.25 17.40
N THR A 192 23.30 6.21 18.41
CA THR A 192 23.49 6.96 19.66
C THR A 192 24.74 6.44 20.40
N TYR A 193 24.95 5.13 20.45
CA TYR A 193 26.13 4.52 21.05
C TYR A 193 27.43 4.90 20.32
N CYS A 194 27.38 5.11 19.01
CA CYS A 194 28.46 5.67 18.20
C CYS A 194 28.64 7.19 18.38
N ASN A 195 28.09 7.81 19.44
CA ASN A 195 28.11 9.25 19.68
C ASN A 195 27.56 10.10 18.53
N GLN A 196 26.62 9.56 17.75
CA GLN A 196 26.05 10.17 16.55
C GLN A 196 27.11 10.47 15.46
N ASP A 197 28.24 9.76 15.50
CA ASP A 197 29.23 9.81 14.46
C ASP A 197 28.78 9.02 13.23
N GLN A 198 28.41 9.76 12.19
CA GLN A 198 27.88 9.21 10.94
C GLN A 198 28.89 8.29 10.25
N ARG A 199 30.18 8.64 10.29
CA ARG A 199 31.21 7.84 9.66
C ARG A 199 31.42 6.51 10.40
N LEU A 200 31.46 6.55 11.72
CA LEU A 200 31.55 5.33 12.53
C LEU A 200 30.33 4.43 12.32
N MET A 201 29.11 5.02 12.22
CA MET A 201 27.91 4.25 11.93
C MET A 201 27.95 3.61 10.53
N MET A 202 28.49 4.31 9.53
CA MET A 202 28.68 3.74 8.19
C MET A 202 29.66 2.57 8.21
N ASP A 203 30.78 2.69 8.93
CA ASP A 203 31.77 1.60 9.10
C ASP A 203 31.11 0.36 9.78
N VAL A 204 30.24 0.59 10.77
CA VAL A 204 29.47 -0.48 11.42
C VAL A 204 28.52 -1.15 10.41
N LEU A 205 27.78 -0.37 9.62
CA LEU A 205 26.86 -0.90 8.61
C LEU A 205 27.59 -1.67 7.50
N ASP A 206 28.75 -1.19 7.06
CA ASP A 206 29.63 -1.93 6.14
C ASP A 206 30.06 -3.27 6.73
N GLY A 207 30.37 -3.31 8.03
CA GLY A 207 30.78 -4.53 8.73
C GLY A 207 29.67 -5.57 8.86
N VAL A 208 28.39 -5.19 8.74
CA VAL A 208 27.26 -6.11 8.81
C VAL A 208 26.74 -6.55 7.45
N MET A 209 27.21 -5.95 6.35
CA MET A 209 26.86 -6.38 5.00
C MET A 209 27.28 -7.82 4.74
N GLY A 210 26.36 -8.63 4.21
CA GLY A 210 26.57 -10.06 3.96
C GLY A 210 26.48 -10.95 5.20
N THR A 211 26.10 -10.42 6.36
CA THR A 211 25.80 -11.20 7.57
C THR A 211 24.29 -11.48 7.71
N GLU A 212 23.88 -12.16 8.78
CA GLU A 212 22.48 -12.51 9.04
C GLU A 212 21.58 -11.28 9.27
N ILE A 213 22.16 -10.11 9.61
CA ILE A 213 21.40 -8.86 9.80
C ILE A 213 21.43 -7.95 8.58
N ASP A 214 22.12 -8.35 7.49
CA ASP A 214 22.04 -7.66 6.22
C ASP A 214 20.62 -7.78 5.63
N GLY A 215 20.05 -6.63 5.29
CA GLY A 215 18.69 -6.60 4.76
C GLY A 215 18.27 -5.20 4.31
N TYR A 216 17.01 -5.11 3.91
CA TYR A 216 16.45 -3.88 3.35
C TYR A 216 16.64 -2.66 4.27
N ILE A 217 16.41 -2.82 5.58
CA ILE A 217 16.50 -1.70 6.55
C ILE A 217 17.95 -1.24 6.72
N THR A 218 18.90 -2.17 6.87
CA THR A 218 20.34 -1.85 6.98
C THR A 218 20.85 -1.16 5.73
N ASN A 219 20.46 -1.65 4.56
CA ASN A 219 20.83 -1.04 3.27
C ASN A 219 20.22 0.36 3.10
N CYS A 220 18.96 0.58 3.48
CA CYS A 220 18.35 1.90 3.46
C CYS A 220 19.06 2.88 4.42
N ALA A 221 19.40 2.44 5.63
CA ALA A 221 20.13 3.27 6.58
C ALA A 221 21.51 3.67 6.03
N TYR A 222 22.25 2.73 5.45
CA TYR A 222 23.52 2.99 4.81
C TYR A 222 23.40 4.01 3.66
N GLU A 223 22.41 3.84 2.77
CA GLU A 223 22.18 4.77 1.66
C GLU A 223 21.84 6.19 2.15
N VAL A 224 21.02 6.31 3.20
CA VAL A 224 20.63 7.60 3.75
C VAL A 224 21.83 8.29 4.40
N LEU A 225 22.60 7.58 5.23
CA LEU A 225 23.82 8.10 5.85
C LEU A 225 24.88 8.53 4.83
N ASN A 226 24.96 7.83 3.70
CA ASN A 226 25.93 8.15 2.65
C ASN A 226 25.54 9.39 1.82
N ARG A 227 24.26 9.74 1.77
CA ARG A 227 23.73 10.84 0.93
C ARG A 227 23.47 12.13 1.67
N TYR A 228 23.24 12.07 2.98
CA TYR A 228 22.76 13.21 3.77
C TYR A 228 23.57 13.37 5.06
N GLU A 229 23.80 14.61 5.48
CA GLU A 229 24.21 14.90 6.85
C GLU A 229 23.01 14.71 7.77
N ILE A 230 23.13 13.77 8.71
CA ILE A 230 22.02 13.39 9.59
C ILE A 230 22.32 13.85 11.01
N TYR A 231 21.47 14.69 11.55
CA TYR A 231 21.59 15.21 12.90
C TYR A 231 20.75 14.43 13.92
N LYS A 232 19.73 13.70 13.45
CA LYS A 232 18.85 12.85 14.28
C LYS A 232 18.40 11.64 13.48
N ILE A 233 18.26 10.50 14.15
CA ILE A 233 17.80 9.27 13.50
C ILE A 233 16.33 9.34 13.05
N SER A 234 15.50 10.21 13.68
CA SER A 234 14.15 10.53 13.20
C SER A 234 14.12 10.99 11.75
N ASP A 235 15.20 11.63 11.28
CA ASP A 235 15.32 12.12 9.91
C ASP A 235 15.34 10.95 8.90
N VAL A 236 15.91 9.80 9.29
CA VAL A 236 15.91 8.57 8.49
C VAL A 236 14.48 8.00 8.34
N ALA A 237 13.72 7.98 9.43
CA ALA A 237 12.34 7.47 9.44
C ALA A 237 11.40 8.35 8.60
N GLU A 238 11.55 9.67 8.65
CA GLU A 238 10.77 10.61 7.84
C GLU A 238 11.07 10.47 6.34
N MET A 239 12.33 10.25 5.96
CA MET A 239 12.74 10.08 4.57
C MET A 239 12.18 8.81 3.94
N ASN A 240 12.01 7.74 4.69
CA ASN A 240 11.47 6.47 4.20
C ASN A 240 9.94 6.37 4.18
N SER A 241 9.22 7.41 4.58
CA SER A 241 7.74 7.51 4.59
C SER A 241 7.02 6.25 5.10
N THR A 242 7.60 5.58 6.09
CA THR A 242 6.94 4.50 6.81
C THR A 242 5.81 5.10 7.65
N GLY A 243 4.57 4.79 7.30
CA GLY A 243 3.41 5.32 8.00
C GLY A 243 3.40 4.87 9.46
N LEU A 244 3.40 5.84 10.36
CA LEU A 244 3.26 5.68 11.82
C LEU A 244 1.91 5.05 12.15
N TRP A 245 1.87 3.75 12.43
CA TRP A 245 0.78 3.11 13.18
C TRP A 245 1.31 1.88 13.91
N CYS A 246 1.77 2.09 15.10
CA CYS A 246 1.81 1.10 16.18
C CYS A 246 0.90 1.58 17.30
#